data_376992c12ff3e1f334a44472bd5acdc6
#
_entry.id   376992c12ff3e1f334a44472bd5acdc6
#
_cell.length_a   1.000
_cell.length_b   1.000
_cell.length_c   1.000
_cell.angle_alpha   90.00
_cell.angle_beta   90.00
_cell.angle_gamma   90.00
#
_symmetry.space_group_name_H-M   'P 1'
#
loop_
_entity.id
_entity.type
_entity.pdbx_description
1 polymer ?
#
loop_
_entity_poly.entity_id
_entity_poly.type
_entity_poly.pdbx_seq_one_letter_code
_entity_poly.pdbx_strand_id
1 'polypeptide(L)'
;MRKLIFLGICISFLLPTAMQAQYLRSSYFMEGSSTRIQLNPALQPKRGYVNLPGIGSVNAEVATNSLGIQDVIDVFDSDGEFYNNDKFYNRLKGMNEVNISANTDVISFGFYKGKGFWSFNVGARADVDATIPKTMFDYLRATDADNFSWSGESFDIRNEKLRLNAYIEVGAGYSRAINERLTVGGKAKLLLGAGNINLNINQLYMYGKDAGIDSEFQLKTDAYLEASAKGLDL
;
A
#
# COMPACT_ATOMS: atom_id res chain seq x y z
N MET A 1 -31.65 28.52 1.83
CA MET A 1 -30.22 28.38 2.18
C MET A 1 -29.92 27.12 2.99
N ARG A 2 -30.58 26.82 4.10
CA ARG A 2 -30.31 25.58 4.90
C ARG A 2 -30.45 24.27 4.10
N LYS A 3 -31.44 24.14 3.19
CA LYS A 3 -31.62 22.93 2.37
C LYS A 3 -30.52 22.72 1.32
N LEU A 4 -29.95 23.79 0.78
CA LEU A 4 -28.84 23.75 -0.16
C LEU A 4 -27.51 23.37 0.53
N ILE A 5 -27.31 23.83 1.76
CA ILE A 5 -26.14 23.45 2.58
C ILE A 5 -26.22 21.95 2.93
N PHE A 6 -27.41 21.46 3.30
CA PHE A 6 -27.62 20.03 3.57
C PHE A 6 -27.41 19.16 2.33
N LEU A 7 -27.86 19.61 1.18
CA LEU A 7 -27.63 18.94 -0.10
C LEU A 7 -26.16 18.92 -0.48
N GLY A 8 -25.45 20.04 -0.27
CA GLY A 8 -24.00 20.14 -0.50
C GLY A 8 -23.18 19.22 0.41
N ILE A 9 -23.56 19.11 1.69
CA ILE A 9 -22.96 18.17 2.63
C ILE A 9 -23.24 16.72 2.23
N CYS A 10 -24.44 16.39 1.82
CA CYS A 10 -24.76 15.05 1.32
C CYS A 10 -24.02 14.69 0.04
N ILE A 11 -23.81 15.64 -0.88
CA ILE A 11 -23.05 15.42 -2.11
C ILE A 11 -21.57 15.26 -1.82
N SER A 12 -20.98 15.98 -0.85
CA SER A 12 -19.56 15.81 -0.46
C SER A 12 -19.26 14.45 0.18
N PHE A 13 -20.25 13.82 0.82
CA PHE A 13 -20.15 12.43 1.29
C PHE A 13 -20.30 11.38 0.19
N LEU A 14 -20.82 11.76 -0.98
CA LEU A 14 -20.99 10.87 -2.14
C LEU A 14 -19.83 10.92 -3.12
N LEU A 15 -18.86 11.83 -2.94
CA LEU A 15 -17.62 11.78 -3.72
C LEU A 15 -16.84 10.55 -3.26
N PRO A 16 -16.67 9.53 -4.11
CA PRO A 16 -15.78 8.44 -3.81
C PRO A 16 -14.37 9.04 -3.78
N THR A 17 -13.87 9.33 -2.60
CA THR A 17 -12.42 9.33 -2.44
C THR A 17 -11.99 7.95 -2.94
N ALA A 18 -11.04 7.88 -3.85
CA ALA A 18 -10.45 6.63 -4.29
C ALA A 18 -9.72 6.00 -3.11
N MET A 19 -10.48 5.51 -2.13
CA MET A 19 -9.99 4.63 -1.08
C MET A 19 -9.71 3.30 -1.79
N GLN A 20 -8.46 3.05 -2.07
CA GLN A 20 -8.06 1.72 -2.52
C GLN A 20 -8.48 0.73 -1.43
N ALA A 21 -9.38 -0.16 -1.79
CA ALA A 21 -9.86 -1.17 -0.87
C ALA A 21 -8.72 -2.16 -0.61
N GLN A 22 -8.14 -2.09 0.57
CA GLN A 22 -7.06 -2.97 1.06
C GLN A 22 -7.56 -4.39 1.40
N TYR A 23 -8.61 -4.84 0.72
CA TYR A 23 -9.19 -6.16 0.93
C TYR A 23 -9.31 -6.89 -0.40
N LEU A 24 -9.14 -8.20 -0.33
CA LEU A 24 -9.25 -9.07 -1.50
C LEU A 24 -10.59 -8.82 -2.21
N ARG A 25 -10.57 -8.17 -3.37
CA ARG A 25 -11.79 -7.80 -4.12
C ARG A 25 -12.65 -9.01 -4.48
N SER A 26 -12.03 -10.18 -4.60
CA SER A 26 -12.74 -11.45 -4.80
C SER A 26 -13.68 -11.80 -3.64
N SER A 27 -13.37 -11.39 -2.41
CA SER A 27 -14.23 -11.63 -1.25
C SER A 27 -15.59 -10.91 -1.35
N TYR A 28 -15.70 -9.87 -2.17
CA TYR A 28 -16.95 -9.19 -2.44
C TYR A 28 -18.03 -10.15 -2.97
N PHE A 29 -17.64 -11.09 -3.82
CA PHE A 29 -18.52 -12.07 -4.44
C PHE A 29 -18.73 -13.35 -3.62
N MET A 30 -18.00 -13.51 -2.51
CA MET A 30 -18.08 -14.67 -1.65
C MET A 30 -19.20 -14.52 -0.62
N GLU A 31 -20.43 -14.88 -0.96
CA GLU A 31 -21.62 -14.68 -0.12
C GLU A 31 -21.55 -15.28 1.30
N GLY A 32 -20.73 -16.30 1.51
CA GLY A 32 -20.52 -16.92 2.81
C GLY A 32 -19.47 -16.25 3.68
N SER A 33 -18.66 -15.34 3.12
CA SER A 33 -17.54 -14.72 3.82
C SER A 33 -17.97 -13.51 4.65
N SER A 34 -17.54 -13.46 5.90
CA SER A 34 -17.70 -12.29 6.77
C SER A 34 -16.78 -11.12 6.33
N THR A 35 -15.74 -11.38 5.52
CA THR A 35 -14.79 -10.34 5.07
C THR A 35 -15.41 -9.37 4.07
N ARG A 36 -16.46 -9.74 3.34
CA ARG A 36 -17.16 -8.86 2.39
C ARG A 36 -17.75 -7.59 3.05
N ILE A 37 -18.10 -7.66 4.33
CA ILE A 37 -18.54 -6.51 5.14
C ILE A 37 -17.46 -5.42 5.26
N GLN A 38 -16.20 -5.79 5.19
CA GLN A 38 -15.08 -4.84 5.23
C GLN A 38 -15.03 -3.98 3.96
N LEU A 39 -15.45 -4.55 2.83
CA LEU A 39 -15.54 -3.87 1.53
C LEU A 39 -16.83 -3.05 1.41
N ASN A 40 -17.95 -3.61 1.85
CA ASN A 40 -19.24 -2.96 1.81
C ASN A 40 -20.09 -3.38 3.01
N PRO A 41 -20.34 -2.50 3.98
CA PRO A 41 -21.12 -2.81 5.18
C PRO A 41 -22.56 -3.27 4.89
N ALA A 42 -23.11 -2.96 3.72
CA ALA A 42 -24.44 -3.41 3.33
C ALA A 42 -24.50 -4.89 2.92
N LEU A 43 -23.33 -5.53 2.66
CA LEU A 43 -23.24 -6.94 2.33
C LEU A 43 -23.29 -7.81 3.59
N GLN A 44 -24.46 -7.89 4.20
CA GLN A 44 -24.67 -8.67 5.41
C GLN A 44 -24.32 -10.15 5.17
N PRO A 45 -23.55 -10.81 6.06
CA PRO A 45 -23.37 -12.25 6.01
C PRO A 45 -24.67 -12.96 6.37
N LYS A 46 -24.84 -14.21 5.93
CA LYS A 46 -26.06 -14.99 6.20
C LYS A 46 -26.27 -15.31 7.68
N ARG A 47 -25.20 -15.24 8.49
CA ARG A 47 -25.22 -15.59 9.94
C ARG A 47 -24.30 -14.63 10.70
N GLY A 48 -24.49 -14.55 12.01
CA GLY A 48 -23.51 -13.98 12.92
C GLY A 48 -22.18 -14.74 12.82
N TYR A 49 -21.09 -14.07 13.10
CA TYR A 49 -19.74 -14.65 13.03
C TYR A 49 -18.84 -14.13 14.16
N VAL A 50 -17.83 -14.91 14.45
CA VAL A 50 -16.68 -14.52 15.28
C VAL A 50 -15.43 -15.03 14.58
N ASN A 51 -14.49 -14.15 14.32
CA ASN A 51 -13.18 -14.48 13.79
C ASN A 51 -12.12 -14.17 14.86
N LEU A 52 -11.21 -15.10 15.06
CA LEU A 52 -10.10 -14.99 16.01
C LEU A 52 -8.77 -14.89 15.25
N PRO A 53 -7.67 -14.46 15.92
CA PRO A 53 -6.35 -14.37 15.30
C PRO A 53 -5.94 -15.71 14.67
N GLY A 54 -5.41 -15.65 13.44
CA GLY A 54 -4.95 -16.83 12.70
C GLY A 54 -6.04 -17.69 12.06
N ILE A 55 -7.31 -17.56 12.49
CA ILE A 55 -8.47 -18.21 11.88
C ILE A 55 -9.31 -17.18 11.10
N GLY A 56 -9.08 -15.90 11.35
CA GLY A 56 -9.73 -14.79 10.68
C GLY A 56 -9.14 -14.50 9.30
N SER A 57 -9.47 -13.32 8.77
CA SER A 57 -8.93 -12.89 7.48
C SER A 57 -7.49 -12.44 7.61
N VAL A 58 -6.60 -13.10 6.90
CA VAL A 58 -5.26 -12.59 6.58
C VAL A 58 -5.27 -12.28 5.09
N ASN A 59 -4.95 -11.05 4.73
CA ASN A 59 -4.88 -10.63 3.33
C ASN A 59 -3.50 -10.01 3.09
N ALA A 60 -2.92 -10.37 1.94
CA ALA A 60 -1.76 -9.72 1.38
C ALA A 60 -2.07 -9.35 -0.07
N GLU A 61 -1.74 -8.15 -0.44
CA GLU A 61 -1.95 -7.63 -1.79
C GLU A 61 -0.66 -6.97 -2.27
N VAL A 62 -0.32 -7.23 -3.53
CA VAL A 62 0.76 -6.56 -4.24
C VAL A 62 0.16 -5.94 -5.49
N ALA A 63 0.34 -4.64 -5.65
CA ALA A 63 -0.07 -3.91 -6.84
C ALA A 63 1.13 -3.17 -7.42
N THR A 64 1.29 -3.24 -8.72
CA THR A 64 2.35 -2.54 -9.44
C THR A 64 1.79 -1.90 -10.71
N ASN A 65 2.45 -0.86 -11.20
CA ASN A 65 2.09 -0.23 -12.47
C ASN A 65 2.85 -0.81 -13.68
N SER A 66 3.91 -1.59 -13.46
CA SER A 66 4.82 -2.04 -14.51
C SER A 66 5.15 -3.54 -14.45
N LEU A 67 5.25 -4.11 -13.25
CA LEU A 67 5.70 -5.48 -13.02
C LEU A 67 4.53 -6.44 -12.96
N GLY A 68 4.73 -7.68 -13.39
CA GLY A 68 3.82 -8.78 -13.15
C GLY A 68 4.09 -9.46 -11.80
N ILE A 69 3.18 -10.34 -11.39
CA ILE A 69 3.33 -11.09 -10.14
C ILE A 69 4.59 -11.96 -10.14
N GLN A 70 4.95 -12.51 -11.31
CA GLN A 70 6.15 -13.33 -11.46
C GLN A 70 7.42 -12.49 -11.27
N ASP A 71 7.45 -11.26 -11.79
CA ASP A 71 8.60 -10.36 -11.59
C ASP A 71 8.82 -10.02 -10.11
N VAL A 72 7.73 -9.87 -9.36
CA VAL A 72 7.79 -9.64 -7.90
C VAL A 72 8.33 -10.87 -7.18
N ILE A 73 7.90 -12.06 -7.57
CA ILE A 73 8.42 -13.33 -7.01
C ILE A 73 9.91 -13.47 -7.33
N ASP A 74 10.30 -13.23 -8.59
CA ASP A 74 11.69 -13.31 -9.04
C ASP A 74 12.63 -12.35 -8.27
N VAL A 75 12.12 -11.18 -7.84
CA VAL A 75 12.87 -10.25 -6.96
C VAL A 75 13.19 -10.88 -5.60
N PHE A 76 12.26 -11.66 -5.03
CA PHE A 76 12.47 -12.32 -3.74
C PHE A 76 13.32 -13.59 -3.85
N ASP A 77 13.26 -14.28 -4.98
CA ASP A 77 13.96 -15.55 -5.20
C ASP A 77 15.37 -15.36 -5.79
N SER A 78 15.64 -14.19 -6.41
CA SER A 78 16.98 -13.87 -6.92
C SER A 78 17.85 -13.31 -5.80
N ASP A 79 19.10 -13.75 -5.71
CA ASP A 79 20.09 -13.26 -4.74
C ASP A 79 20.49 -11.77 -4.96
N GLY A 80 19.56 -10.95 -5.44
CA GLY A 80 19.70 -9.51 -5.63
C GLY A 80 19.99 -9.05 -7.07
N GLU A 81 20.19 -9.95 -8.01
CA GLU A 81 20.55 -9.61 -9.41
C GLU A 81 19.36 -9.56 -10.38
N PHE A 82 18.13 -9.46 -9.86
CA PHE A 82 16.90 -9.45 -10.67
C PHE A 82 16.88 -8.34 -11.73
N TYR A 83 17.56 -7.23 -11.47
CA TYR A 83 17.66 -6.08 -12.38
C TYR A 83 18.51 -6.39 -13.63
N ASN A 84 19.34 -7.42 -13.63
CA ASN A 84 20.10 -7.90 -14.78
C ASN A 84 19.26 -8.74 -15.76
N ASN A 85 18.05 -9.16 -15.35
CA ASN A 85 17.14 -9.88 -16.22
C ASN A 85 16.51 -8.93 -17.25
N ASP A 86 16.76 -9.14 -18.54
CA ASP A 86 16.23 -8.29 -19.62
C ASP A 86 14.71 -8.29 -19.70
N LYS A 87 14.03 -9.40 -19.36
CA LYS A 87 12.56 -9.45 -19.34
C LYS A 87 11.99 -8.54 -18.27
N PHE A 88 12.59 -8.54 -17.11
CA PHE A 88 12.25 -7.62 -16.01
C PHE A 88 12.50 -6.17 -16.43
N TYR A 89 13.72 -5.86 -16.86
CA TYR A 89 14.15 -4.53 -17.22
C TYR A 89 13.31 -3.89 -18.33
N ASN A 90 12.92 -4.66 -19.35
CA ASN A 90 12.12 -4.17 -20.49
C ASN A 90 10.65 -3.87 -20.11
N ARG A 91 10.17 -4.36 -18.97
CA ARG A 91 8.83 -4.03 -18.45
C ARG A 91 8.82 -2.76 -17.63
N LEU A 92 9.98 -2.30 -17.16
CA LEU A 92 10.08 -1.09 -16.36
C LEU A 92 9.62 0.13 -17.15
N LYS A 93 8.83 0.96 -16.49
CA LYS A 93 8.43 2.30 -16.93
C LYS A 93 9.42 3.33 -16.43
N GLY A 94 9.31 4.58 -16.90
CA GLY A 94 10.11 5.69 -16.38
C GLY A 94 10.01 5.85 -14.87
N MET A 95 8.78 5.63 -14.30
CA MET A 95 8.53 5.54 -12.86
C MET A 95 7.78 4.25 -12.57
N ASN A 96 8.30 3.47 -11.64
CA ASN A 96 7.74 2.18 -11.24
C ASN A 96 7.18 2.30 -9.83
N GLU A 97 5.91 1.95 -9.69
CA GLU A 97 5.20 2.01 -8.43
C GLU A 97 4.91 0.59 -7.96
N VAL A 98 5.22 0.33 -6.71
CA VAL A 98 4.93 -0.94 -6.04
C VAL A 98 4.21 -0.62 -4.74
N ASN A 99 3.02 -1.16 -4.61
CA ASN A 99 2.26 -1.13 -3.38
C ASN A 99 2.18 -2.55 -2.81
N ILE A 100 2.52 -2.72 -1.56
CA ILE A 100 2.35 -3.96 -0.82
C ILE A 100 1.49 -3.63 0.39
N SER A 101 0.39 -4.33 0.56
CA SER A 101 -0.44 -4.20 1.76
C SER A 101 -0.66 -5.56 2.41
N ALA A 102 -0.55 -5.59 3.72
CA ALA A 102 -0.86 -6.74 4.53
C ALA A 102 -1.83 -6.34 5.64
N ASN A 103 -2.86 -7.13 5.80
CA ASN A 103 -3.82 -6.87 6.87
C ASN A 103 -4.37 -8.17 7.47
N THR A 104 -4.64 -8.11 8.76
CA THR A 104 -5.27 -9.20 9.49
C THR A 104 -6.25 -8.66 10.52
N ASP A 105 -7.39 -9.31 10.64
CA ASP A 105 -8.28 -9.04 11.76
C ASP A 105 -7.81 -9.85 12.98
N VAL A 106 -7.40 -9.14 14.03
CA VAL A 106 -7.04 -9.75 15.32
C VAL A 106 -8.27 -10.33 15.99
N ILE A 107 -9.38 -9.58 15.96
CA ILE A 107 -10.68 -10.05 16.37
C ILE A 107 -11.73 -9.35 15.54
N SER A 108 -12.71 -10.09 15.05
CA SER A 108 -13.91 -9.50 14.45
C SER A 108 -15.13 -10.35 14.74
N PHE A 109 -16.26 -9.70 14.97
CA PHE A 109 -17.52 -10.36 15.20
C PHE A 109 -18.68 -9.54 14.67
N GLY A 110 -19.75 -10.24 14.38
CA GLY A 110 -20.99 -9.59 13.95
C GLY A 110 -22.22 -10.43 14.30
N PHE A 111 -23.31 -9.75 14.58
CA PHE A 111 -24.57 -10.35 14.97
C PHE A 111 -25.80 -9.60 14.46
N TYR A 112 -26.88 -10.30 14.30
CA TYR A 112 -28.18 -9.76 13.96
C TYR A 112 -28.94 -9.30 15.21
N LYS A 113 -29.58 -8.12 15.09
CA LYS A 113 -30.62 -7.66 16.03
C LYS A 113 -31.82 -7.18 15.21
N GLY A 114 -32.85 -8.01 15.13
CA GLY A 114 -33.97 -7.78 14.23
C GLY A 114 -33.53 -7.79 12.76
N LYS A 115 -33.91 -6.74 12.00
CA LYS A 115 -33.50 -6.54 10.60
C LYS A 115 -32.12 -5.88 10.46
N GLY A 116 -31.46 -5.53 11.57
CA GLY A 116 -30.17 -4.87 11.60
C GLY A 116 -29.04 -5.85 11.87
N PHE A 117 -27.89 -5.60 11.27
CA PHE A 117 -26.66 -6.33 11.50
C PHE A 117 -25.58 -5.38 12.05
N TRP A 118 -25.00 -5.76 13.17
CA TRP A 118 -23.89 -5.07 13.81
C TRP A 118 -22.60 -5.81 13.56
N SER A 119 -21.53 -5.08 13.31
CA SER A 119 -20.20 -5.66 13.11
C SER A 119 -19.15 -4.83 13.83
N PHE A 120 -18.16 -5.51 14.40
CA PHE A 120 -17.01 -4.93 15.10
C PHE A 120 -15.76 -5.64 14.63
N ASN A 121 -14.67 -4.88 14.49
CA ASN A 121 -13.37 -5.47 14.22
C ASN A 121 -12.26 -4.66 14.87
N VAL A 122 -11.22 -5.37 15.25
CA VAL A 122 -9.90 -4.83 15.56
C VAL A 122 -8.92 -5.57 14.68
N GLY A 123 -8.12 -4.86 13.93
CA GLY A 123 -7.16 -5.44 12.99
C GLY A 123 -5.87 -4.67 12.94
N ALA A 124 -4.81 -5.35 12.52
CA ALA A 124 -3.52 -4.76 12.21
C ALA A 124 -3.41 -4.57 10.69
N ARG A 125 -2.81 -3.46 10.29
CA ARG A 125 -2.60 -3.06 8.89
C ARG A 125 -1.15 -2.64 8.72
N ALA A 126 -0.56 -3.02 7.60
CA ALA A 126 0.76 -2.57 7.19
C ALA A 126 0.74 -2.31 5.68
N ASP A 127 1.20 -1.14 5.28
CA ASP A 127 1.26 -0.71 3.90
C ASP A 127 2.68 -0.26 3.57
N VAL A 128 3.17 -0.69 2.42
CA VAL A 128 4.45 -0.29 1.83
C VAL A 128 4.18 0.27 0.45
N ASP A 129 4.55 1.51 0.23
CA ASP A 129 4.49 2.16 -1.08
C ASP A 129 5.91 2.53 -1.51
N ALA A 130 6.35 2.03 -2.65
CA ALA A 130 7.63 2.38 -3.23
C ALA A 130 7.43 2.99 -4.62
N THR A 131 8.15 4.06 -4.91
CA THR A 131 8.25 4.66 -6.24
C THR A 131 9.72 4.68 -6.63
N ILE A 132 10.07 3.96 -7.69
CA ILE A 132 11.45 3.74 -8.11
C ILE A 132 11.57 4.15 -9.59
N PRO A 133 12.40 5.15 -9.93
CA PRO A 133 12.64 5.54 -11.30
C PRO A 133 13.46 4.47 -12.04
N LYS A 134 13.27 4.37 -13.35
CA LYS A 134 14.05 3.42 -14.17
C LYS A 134 15.54 3.70 -14.10
N THR A 135 15.91 4.97 -13.95
CA THR A 135 17.33 5.39 -13.80
C THR A 135 18.04 4.75 -12.61
N MET A 136 17.33 4.34 -11.56
CA MET A 136 17.90 3.54 -10.49
C MET A 136 18.35 2.15 -11.00
N PHE A 137 17.51 1.52 -11.82
CA PHE A 137 17.87 0.22 -12.42
C PHE A 137 18.97 0.35 -13.47
N ASP A 138 19.01 1.47 -14.20
CA ASP A 138 20.11 1.78 -15.12
C ASP A 138 21.44 1.88 -14.35
N TYR A 139 21.42 2.57 -13.21
CA TYR A 139 22.56 2.66 -12.31
C TYR A 139 23.00 1.30 -11.78
N LEU A 140 22.06 0.48 -11.25
CA LEU A 140 22.38 -0.84 -10.72
C LEU A 140 23.00 -1.74 -11.78
N ARG A 141 22.43 -1.77 -12.99
CA ARG A 141 22.95 -2.57 -14.12
C ARG A 141 24.33 -2.11 -14.59
N ALA A 142 24.54 -0.80 -14.65
CA ALA A 142 25.82 -0.26 -15.06
C ALA A 142 26.92 -0.58 -14.05
N THR A 143 26.64 -0.40 -12.76
CA THR A 143 27.63 -0.59 -11.70
C THR A 143 27.93 -2.07 -11.39
N ASP A 144 27.04 -2.98 -11.77
CA ASP A 144 27.21 -4.43 -11.61
C ASP A 144 28.06 -5.06 -12.73
N ALA A 145 28.37 -4.31 -13.77
CA ALA A 145 29.20 -4.82 -14.86
C ALA A 145 30.68 -4.96 -14.43
N ASP A 146 31.29 -6.11 -14.71
CA ASP A 146 32.67 -6.46 -14.31
C ASP A 146 33.72 -5.39 -14.69
N ASN A 147 33.46 -4.61 -15.73
CA ASN A 147 34.36 -3.59 -16.26
C ASN A 147 33.88 -2.17 -16.00
N PHE A 148 32.94 -1.96 -15.05
CA PHE A 148 32.44 -0.64 -14.73
C PHE A 148 33.54 0.27 -14.20
N SER A 149 33.57 1.49 -14.68
CA SER A 149 34.47 2.55 -14.21
C SER A 149 33.68 3.84 -14.05
N TRP A 150 33.89 4.54 -12.96
CA TRP A 150 33.30 5.86 -12.72
C TRP A 150 33.84 6.97 -13.62
N SER A 151 34.91 6.71 -14.40
CA SER A 151 35.51 7.72 -15.26
C SER A 151 34.57 8.28 -16.30
N GLY A 152 34.10 9.50 -16.07
CA GLY A 152 33.16 10.20 -16.97
C GLY A 152 31.70 9.79 -16.86
N GLU A 153 31.38 8.81 -16.03
CA GLU A 153 30.00 8.34 -15.82
C GLU A 153 29.21 9.24 -14.88
N SER A 154 27.94 9.39 -15.15
CA SER A 154 27.03 10.14 -14.27
C SER A 154 25.66 9.53 -14.21
N PHE A 155 25.07 9.54 -13.02
CA PHE A 155 23.70 9.07 -12.79
C PHE A 155 22.91 10.16 -12.05
N ASP A 156 21.74 10.48 -12.56
CA ASP A 156 20.81 11.45 -11.98
C ASP A 156 19.49 10.73 -11.68
N ILE A 157 19.35 10.26 -10.45
CA ILE A 157 18.21 9.50 -9.98
C ILE A 157 17.29 10.46 -9.24
N ARG A 158 16.01 10.51 -9.63
CA ARG A 158 15.08 11.49 -9.10
C ARG A 158 13.75 10.89 -8.71
N ASN A 159 13.15 11.50 -7.68
CA ASN A 159 11.77 11.22 -7.24
C ASN A 159 11.56 9.79 -6.71
N GLU A 160 12.55 9.24 -6.02
CA GLU A 160 12.36 8.01 -5.29
C GLU A 160 11.56 8.26 -4.01
N LYS A 161 10.67 7.34 -3.72
CA LYS A 161 9.86 7.39 -2.50
C LYS A 161 9.71 6.02 -1.91
N LEU A 162 9.81 5.95 -0.60
CA LEU A 162 9.46 4.78 0.18
C LEU A 162 8.61 5.22 1.37
N ARG A 163 7.42 4.66 1.47
CA ARG A 163 6.52 4.88 2.59
C ARG A 163 6.17 3.56 3.23
N LEU A 164 6.28 3.52 4.53
CA LEU A 164 5.91 2.39 5.36
C LEU A 164 4.91 2.90 6.38
N ASN A 165 3.73 2.31 6.44
CA ASN A 165 2.72 2.64 7.44
C ASN A 165 2.28 1.38 8.16
N ALA A 166 2.26 1.44 9.49
CA ALA A 166 1.67 0.41 10.31
C ALA A 166 0.67 1.03 11.27
N TYR A 167 -0.51 0.46 11.37
CA TYR A 167 -1.58 0.98 12.23
C TYR A 167 -2.53 -0.12 12.68
N ILE A 168 -3.25 0.17 13.76
CA ILE A 168 -4.36 -0.65 14.25
C ILE A 168 -5.66 0.02 13.80
N GLU A 169 -6.54 -0.77 13.20
CA GLU A 169 -7.90 -0.37 12.84
C GLU A 169 -8.89 -0.91 13.87
N VAL A 170 -9.68 -0.03 14.47
CA VAL A 170 -10.86 -0.40 15.27
C VAL A 170 -12.09 0.06 14.51
N GLY A 171 -12.93 -0.88 14.11
CA GLY A 171 -14.11 -0.60 13.30
C GLY A 171 -15.42 -1.02 13.96
N ALA A 172 -16.44 -0.19 13.82
CA ALA A 172 -17.82 -0.50 14.17
C ALA A 172 -18.74 -0.23 12.98
N GLY A 173 -19.53 -1.22 12.58
CA GLY A 173 -20.43 -1.14 11.44
C GLY A 173 -21.85 -1.49 11.82
N TYR A 174 -22.78 -0.87 11.12
CA TYR A 174 -24.19 -1.19 11.18
C TYR A 174 -24.78 -1.23 9.77
N SER A 175 -25.62 -2.22 9.51
CA SER A 175 -26.39 -2.30 8.29
C SER A 175 -27.81 -2.79 8.56
N ARG A 176 -28.73 -2.41 7.68
CA ARG A 176 -30.14 -2.77 7.81
C ARG A 176 -30.76 -3.07 6.45
N ALA A 177 -31.41 -4.20 6.33
CA ALA A 177 -32.28 -4.50 5.21
C ALA A 177 -33.55 -3.66 5.30
N ILE A 178 -33.74 -2.80 4.32
CA ILE A 178 -34.96 -1.96 4.18
C ILE A 178 -36.08 -2.80 3.55
N ASN A 179 -35.73 -3.53 2.50
CA ASN A 179 -36.62 -4.50 1.83
C ASN A 179 -35.74 -5.64 1.25
N GLU A 180 -36.37 -6.56 0.50
CA GLU A 180 -35.68 -7.72 -0.08
C GLU A 180 -34.59 -7.37 -1.10
N ARG A 181 -34.60 -6.16 -1.66
CA ARG A 181 -33.64 -5.70 -2.70
C ARG A 181 -32.68 -4.62 -2.23
N LEU A 182 -32.94 -3.99 -1.10
CA LEU A 182 -32.17 -2.84 -0.62
C LEU A 182 -31.74 -3.06 0.82
N THR A 183 -30.43 -3.10 1.00
CA THR A 183 -29.77 -3.03 2.30
C THR A 183 -28.89 -1.78 2.34
N VAL A 184 -28.95 -1.04 3.42
CA VAL A 184 -28.12 0.16 3.66
C VAL A 184 -27.22 -0.12 4.84
N GLY A 185 -25.97 0.29 4.72
CA GLY A 185 -24.98 0.10 5.80
C GLY A 185 -23.91 1.16 5.80
N GLY A 186 -23.33 1.36 6.97
CA GLY A 186 -22.19 2.25 7.20
C GLY A 186 -21.25 1.65 8.23
N LYS A 187 -19.98 2.06 8.16
CA LYS A 187 -18.93 1.65 9.10
C LYS A 187 -18.07 2.85 9.48
N ALA A 188 -17.87 3.04 10.76
CA ALA A 188 -16.91 3.99 11.31
C ALA A 188 -15.62 3.23 11.65
N LYS A 189 -14.48 3.86 11.37
CA LYS A 189 -13.15 3.32 11.63
C LYS A 189 -12.32 4.33 12.40
N LEU A 190 -11.69 3.88 13.46
CA LEU A 190 -10.65 4.60 14.18
C LEU A 190 -9.30 3.96 13.82
N LEU A 191 -8.37 4.78 13.34
CA LEU A 191 -7.04 4.36 12.98
C LEU A 191 -6.05 4.84 14.04
N LEU A 192 -5.32 3.92 14.63
CA LEU A 192 -4.31 4.18 15.64
C LEU A 192 -2.95 3.88 15.04
N GLY A 193 -2.17 4.91 14.71
CA GLY A 193 -0.83 4.76 14.16
C GLY A 193 0.07 3.97 15.10
N ALA A 194 0.78 2.99 14.58
CA ALA A 194 1.79 2.22 15.29
C ALA A 194 3.21 2.62 14.85
N GLY A 195 3.39 2.87 13.55
CA GLY A 195 4.67 3.33 13.00
C GLY A 195 4.49 3.89 11.59
N ASN A 196 5.33 4.85 11.26
CA ASN A 196 5.42 5.45 9.93
C ASN A 196 6.88 5.69 9.57
N ILE A 197 7.25 5.40 8.33
CA ILE A 197 8.52 5.81 7.73
C ILE A 197 8.19 6.43 6.37
N ASN A 198 8.74 7.59 6.10
CA ASN A 198 8.56 8.32 4.86
C ASN A 198 9.92 8.82 4.37
N LEU A 199 10.51 8.11 3.44
CA LEU A 199 11.76 8.47 2.76
C LEU A 199 11.41 9.07 1.40
N ASN A 200 11.90 10.25 1.12
CA ASN A 200 11.83 10.87 -0.20
C ASN A 200 13.22 11.29 -0.62
N ILE A 201 13.64 10.85 -1.78
CA ILE A 201 14.87 11.25 -2.44
C ILE A 201 14.46 12.06 -3.67
N ASN A 202 14.51 13.38 -3.55
CA ASN A 202 14.16 14.28 -4.64
C ASN A 202 15.20 14.18 -5.76
N GLN A 203 16.48 14.07 -5.38
CA GLN A 203 17.58 13.88 -6.29
C GLN A 203 18.74 13.15 -5.61
N LEU A 204 19.28 12.19 -6.32
CA LEU A 204 20.55 11.54 -6.04
C LEU A 204 21.39 11.64 -7.32
N TYR A 205 22.36 12.55 -7.33
CA TYR A 205 23.27 12.75 -8.45
C TYR A 205 24.65 12.24 -8.09
N MET A 206 25.16 11.34 -8.91
CA MET A 206 26.48 10.72 -8.79
C MET A 206 27.26 11.01 -10.05
N TYR A 207 28.50 11.42 -9.90
CA TYR A 207 29.40 11.75 -11.01
C TYR A 207 30.83 11.34 -10.68
N GLY A 208 31.43 10.56 -11.56
CA GLY A 208 32.84 10.22 -11.52
C GLY A 208 33.63 11.10 -12.51
N LYS A 209 34.50 11.96 -11.97
CA LYS A 209 35.40 12.80 -12.79
C LYS A 209 36.69 12.05 -13.06
N ASP A 210 37.05 11.94 -14.32
CA ASP A 210 38.34 11.47 -14.74
C ASP A 210 39.38 12.57 -14.49
N ALA A 211 40.24 12.38 -13.49
CA ALA A 211 41.30 13.30 -13.14
C ALA A 211 42.69 12.64 -13.31
N GLY A 212 42.80 11.63 -14.13
CA GLY A 212 44.01 10.88 -14.34
C GLY A 212 44.37 10.01 -13.12
N ILE A 213 45.42 10.38 -12.36
CA ILE A 213 45.83 9.62 -11.18
C ILE A 213 44.90 9.84 -9.99
N ASP A 214 44.17 10.98 -9.95
CA ASP A 214 43.24 11.36 -8.89
C ASP A 214 41.79 11.31 -9.40
N SER A 215 41.15 10.16 -9.30
CA SER A 215 39.71 10.01 -9.60
C SER A 215 38.90 10.69 -8.51
N GLU A 216 38.10 11.70 -8.86
CA GLU A 216 37.16 12.36 -7.95
C GLU A 216 35.75 11.78 -8.16
N PHE A 217 35.13 11.36 -7.07
CA PHE A 217 33.75 10.98 -7.03
C PHE A 217 32.92 12.09 -6.35
N GLN A 218 31.89 12.58 -7.01
CA GLN A 218 30.98 13.57 -6.47
C GLN A 218 29.61 12.97 -6.24
N LEU A 219 29.11 13.13 -5.03
CA LEU A 219 27.76 12.75 -4.64
C LEU A 219 27.00 14.00 -4.20
N LYS A 220 25.86 14.27 -4.84
CA LYS A 220 24.91 15.29 -4.41
C LYS A 220 23.59 14.62 -4.14
N THR A 221 23.03 14.84 -2.96
CA THR A 221 21.72 14.28 -2.60
C THR A 221 20.84 15.37 -2.01
N ASP A 222 19.57 15.32 -2.40
CA ASP A 222 18.47 16.03 -1.77
C ASP A 222 17.44 14.98 -1.33
N ALA A 223 17.44 14.69 -0.04
CA ALA A 223 16.59 13.68 0.53
C ALA A 223 16.15 14.06 1.94
N TYR A 224 14.95 13.60 2.32
CA TYR A 224 14.50 13.70 3.68
C TYR A 224 13.88 12.37 4.16
N LEU A 225 14.06 12.10 5.44
CA LEU A 225 13.51 10.94 6.12
C LEU A 225 12.71 11.40 7.33
N GLU A 226 11.45 11.00 7.36
CA GLU A 226 10.58 11.12 8.53
C GLU A 226 10.27 9.72 9.05
N ALA A 227 10.45 9.52 10.33
CA ALA A 227 10.09 8.28 10.99
C ALA A 227 9.37 8.58 12.30
N SER A 228 8.32 7.85 12.56
CA SER A 228 7.61 7.90 13.84
C SER A 228 7.15 6.51 14.24
N ALA A 229 7.27 6.20 15.52
CA ALA A 229 6.73 4.98 16.10
C ALA A 229 6.16 5.26 17.48
N LYS A 230 5.04 4.63 17.82
CA LYS A 230 4.44 4.78 19.16
C LYS A 230 5.38 4.17 20.20
N GLY A 231 5.83 5.01 21.15
CA GLY A 231 6.72 4.59 22.23
C GLY A 231 8.22 4.83 21.96
N LEU A 232 8.56 5.41 20.81
CA LEU A 232 9.90 5.95 20.56
C LEU A 232 9.78 7.48 20.58
N ASP A 233 10.25 8.09 21.67
CA ASP A 233 10.57 9.52 21.68
C ASP A 233 11.96 9.64 21.03
N LEU A 234 12.00 10.04 19.74
CA LEU A 234 13.21 10.28 18.97
C LEU A 234 13.62 11.74 19.11
#